data_47e3a78d083d6c597765f1c69c9d6bb9
#
_entry.id   47e3a78d083d6c597765f1c69c9d6bb9
#
_cell.length_a   1.000
_cell.length_b   1.000
_cell.length_c   1.000
_cell.angle_alpha   90.00
_cell.angle_beta   90.00
_cell.angle_gamma   90.00
#
_symmetry.space_group_name_H-M   'P 1'
#
loop_
_entity.id
_entity.type
_entity.pdbx_description
1 polymer ?
#
loop_
_entity_poly.entity_id
_entity_poly.type
_entity_poly.pdbx_seq_one_letter_code
_entity_poly.pdbx_strand_id
1 'polypeptide(L)'
;MRLHLCWGNGEGPHHTDIPLADIVDLVLAARPAAVSFEAANPRHEHEWKLFEEVKLPDGKILIPGVLDSTTNFIEHPELVAQRLTRYAAVVGRNNIIAGSDCGFATLADVLTVDPKITWAKLAAMAEGARLASKELWGVAA
;
A
#
# COMPACT_ATOMS: atom_id res chain seq x y z
N MET A 1 17.01 -3.60 -0.40
CA MET A 1 16.40 -3.63 0.97
C MET A 1 15.10 -2.85 0.92
N ARG A 2 14.05 -3.31 1.60
CA ARG A 2 12.77 -2.63 1.76
C ARG A 2 12.56 -2.28 3.23
N LEU A 3 11.99 -1.13 3.51
CA LEU A 3 11.51 -0.73 4.84
C LEU A 3 9.99 -0.91 4.86
N HIS A 4 9.46 -1.45 5.94
CA HIS A 4 8.02 -1.47 6.19
C HIS A 4 7.69 -0.53 7.34
N LEU A 5 6.74 0.37 7.11
CA LEU A 5 6.15 1.26 8.10
C LEU A 5 4.75 0.73 8.44
N CYS A 6 4.48 0.57 9.73
CA CYS A 6 3.24 0.00 10.23
C CYS A 6 2.78 0.77 11.46
N TRP A 7 1.48 1.00 11.56
CA TRP A 7 0.85 1.61 12.74
C TRP A 7 0.19 0.59 13.67
N GLY A 8 0.43 -0.69 13.40
CA GLY A 8 -0.20 -1.80 14.12
C GLY A 8 -1.37 -2.39 13.33
N ASN A 9 -1.22 -3.65 12.96
CA ASN A 9 -2.17 -4.38 12.11
C ASN A 9 -3.27 -5.03 12.93
N GLY A 10 -4.03 -4.24 13.70
CA GLY A 10 -5.12 -4.71 14.54
C GLY A 10 -6.44 -4.02 14.21
N GLU A 11 -7.55 -4.72 14.42
CA GLU A 11 -8.87 -4.08 14.41
C GLU A 11 -9.05 -3.25 15.68
N GLY A 12 -9.17 -1.95 15.53
CA GLY A 12 -9.36 -1.06 16.66
C GLY A 12 -9.54 0.38 16.21
N PRO A 13 -9.83 1.30 17.15
CA PRO A 13 -10.11 2.70 16.79
C PRO A 13 -8.88 3.42 16.22
N HIS A 14 -7.66 3.09 16.63
CA HIS A 14 -6.39 3.68 16.11
C HIS A 14 -6.37 5.22 15.99
N HIS A 15 -7.17 5.91 16.80
CA HIS A 15 -7.36 7.36 16.73
C HIS A 15 -6.16 8.18 17.24
N THR A 16 -5.11 7.50 17.71
CA THR A 16 -3.85 8.09 18.16
C THR A 16 -2.68 7.79 17.24
N ASP A 17 -2.94 7.20 16.08
CA ASP A 17 -1.90 6.94 15.08
C ASP A 17 -1.28 8.27 14.64
N ILE A 18 0.06 8.30 14.56
CA ILE A 18 0.77 9.48 14.06
C ILE A 18 0.49 9.63 12.55
N PRO A 19 0.13 10.83 12.05
CA PRO A 19 -0.02 11.05 10.62
C PRO A 19 1.27 10.78 9.86
N LEU A 20 1.18 10.22 8.64
CA LEU A 20 2.35 10.02 7.80
C LEU A 20 3.08 11.34 7.53
N ALA A 21 2.36 12.44 7.44
CA ALA A 21 2.92 13.78 7.24
C ALA A 21 3.98 14.16 8.30
N ASP A 22 3.81 13.70 9.56
CA ASP A 22 4.71 14.06 10.65
C ASP A 22 6.02 13.27 10.63
N ILE A 23 6.08 12.16 9.86
CA ILE A 23 7.22 11.25 9.84
C ILE A 23 7.79 11.00 8.45
N VAL A 24 7.15 11.50 7.39
CA VAL A 24 7.52 11.18 6.00
C VAL A 24 8.98 11.53 5.68
N ASP A 25 9.48 12.63 6.19
CA ASP A 25 10.88 13.05 5.96
C ASP A 25 11.87 12.03 6.53
N LEU A 26 11.61 11.51 7.73
CA LEU A 26 12.44 10.48 8.36
C LEU A 26 12.36 9.17 7.57
N VAL A 27 11.16 8.81 7.14
CA VAL A 27 10.91 7.59 6.35
C VAL A 27 11.62 7.66 5.00
N LEU A 28 11.53 8.79 4.30
CA LEU A 28 12.18 8.97 3.00
C LEU A 28 13.70 9.14 3.12
N ALA A 29 14.22 9.65 4.24
CA ALA A 29 15.66 9.71 4.51
C ALA A 29 16.28 8.34 4.85
N ALA A 30 15.47 7.33 5.19
CA ALA A 30 15.96 6.00 5.52
C ALA A 30 16.73 5.37 4.33
N ARG A 31 17.79 4.59 4.61
CA ARG A 31 18.65 3.98 3.58
C ARG A 31 17.95 3.04 2.58
N PRO A 32 16.93 2.23 2.96
CA PRO A 32 16.26 1.38 2.00
C PRO A 32 15.68 2.17 0.83
N ALA A 33 15.89 1.67 -0.39
CA ALA A 33 15.37 2.31 -1.60
C ALA A 33 13.84 2.22 -1.71
N ALA A 34 13.24 1.18 -1.13
CA ALA A 34 11.80 0.99 -1.21
C ALA A 34 11.15 1.04 0.17
N VAL A 35 10.01 1.74 0.27
CA VAL A 35 9.23 1.90 1.49
C VAL A 35 7.84 1.33 1.27
N SER A 36 7.46 0.35 2.11
CA SER A 36 6.12 -0.22 2.19
C SER A 36 5.39 0.40 3.38
N PHE A 37 4.13 0.73 3.22
CA PHE A 37 3.33 1.37 4.28
C PHE A 37 1.84 1.12 4.08
N GLU A 38 1.07 1.27 5.16
CA GLU A 38 -0.38 1.14 5.14
C GLU A 38 -1.01 2.26 4.30
N ALA A 39 -1.89 1.91 3.35
CA ALA A 39 -2.54 2.86 2.46
C ALA A 39 -3.86 2.34 1.87
N ALA A 40 -4.36 1.17 2.30
CA ALA A 40 -5.62 0.61 1.85
C ALA A 40 -6.72 0.68 2.91
N ASN A 41 -6.36 0.72 4.20
CA ASN A 41 -7.34 0.81 5.27
C ASN A 41 -7.86 2.26 5.43
N PRO A 42 -9.06 2.45 5.99
CA PRO A 42 -9.72 3.76 6.08
C PRO A 42 -8.96 4.80 6.93
N ARG A 43 -7.98 4.36 7.73
CA ARG A 43 -7.18 5.26 8.58
C ARG A 43 -6.12 6.01 7.77
N HIS A 44 -5.55 5.37 6.76
CA HIS A 44 -4.38 5.84 6.01
C HIS A 44 -4.64 6.01 4.51
N GLU A 45 -5.78 5.53 3.97
CA GLU A 45 -6.07 5.60 2.53
C GLU A 45 -6.03 7.04 1.97
N HIS A 46 -6.32 8.04 2.77
CA HIS A 46 -6.33 9.45 2.35
C HIS A 46 -4.92 10.06 2.22
N GLU A 47 -3.89 9.45 2.82
CA GLU A 47 -2.55 10.02 2.96
C GLU A 47 -1.74 10.03 1.65
N TRP A 48 -2.23 9.41 0.56
CA TRP A 48 -1.62 9.54 -0.76
C TRP A 48 -1.49 11.01 -1.19
N LYS A 49 -2.39 11.90 -0.72
CA LYS A 49 -2.36 13.34 -1.01
C LYS A 49 -1.10 14.02 -0.51
N LEU A 50 -0.46 13.48 0.49
CA LEU A 50 0.81 14.00 0.98
C LEU A 50 1.87 14.08 -0.13
N PHE A 51 1.85 13.12 -1.05
CA PHE A 51 2.81 13.06 -2.16
C PHE A 51 2.47 14.02 -3.32
N GLU A 52 1.39 14.80 -3.23
CA GLU A 52 1.18 15.96 -4.10
C GLU A 52 2.13 17.11 -3.73
N GLU A 53 2.57 17.18 -2.47
CA GLU A 53 3.43 18.23 -1.93
C GLU A 53 4.85 17.70 -1.63
N VAL A 54 4.96 16.49 -1.11
CA VAL A 54 6.23 15.85 -0.75
C VAL A 54 6.89 15.24 -1.99
N LYS A 55 8.06 15.78 -2.35
CA LYS A 55 8.82 15.26 -3.47
C LYS A 55 9.54 13.96 -3.11
N LEU A 56 9.28 12.90 -3.86
CA LEU A 56 9.97 11.64 -3.69
C LEU A 56 11.46 11.78 -4.07
N PRO A 57 12.41 11.43 -3.19
CA PRO A 57 13.83 11.47 -3.50
C PRO A 57 14.19 10.52 -4.65
N ASP A 58 15.20 10.88 -5.44
CA ASP A 58 15.67 10.08 -6.56
C ASP A 58 16.06 8.65 -6.12
N GLY A 59 15.58 7.66 -6.85
CA GLY A 59 15.80 6.24 -6.57
C GLY A 59 14.94 5.67 -5.45
N LYS A 60 14.05 6.45 -4.83
CA LYS A 60 13.05 5.93 -3.91
C LYS A 60 11.87 5.31 -4.66
N ILE A 61 11.33 4.23 -4.10
CA ILE A 61 10.15 3.52 -4.59
C ILE A 61 9.16 3.41 -3.45
N LEU A 62 7.91 3.72 -3.71
CA LEU A 62 6.82 3.50 -2.77
C LEU A 62 6.17 2.14 -3.03
N ILE A 63 5.83 1.46 -1.95
CA ILE A 63 5.05 0.21 -1.96
C ILE A 63 3.80 0.46 -1.09
N PRO A 64 2.85 1.27 -1.58
CA PRO A 64 1.63 1.52 -0.83
C PRO A 64 0.82 0.22 -0.69
N GLY A 65 0.19 0.03 0.46
CA GLY A 65 -0.83 -0.97 0.64
C GLY A 65 -2.00 -0.69 -0.29
N VAL A 66 -2.38 -1.66 -1.09
CA VAL A 66 -3.58 -1.62 -1.94
C VAL A 66 -4.60 -2.69 -1.54
N LEU A 67 -4.23 -3.48 -0.54
CA LEU A 67 -5.07 -4.46 0.16
C LEU A 67 -5.00 -4.18 1.66
N ASP A 68 -6.17 -4.09 2.29
CA ASP A 68 -6.28 -4.13 3.75
C ASP A 68 -5.95 -5.54 4.25
N SER A 69 -5.14 -5.65 5.28
CA SER A 69 -4.69 -6.92 5.85
C SER A 69 -5.44 -7.33 7.12
N THR A 70 -6.46 -6.58 7.53
CA THR A 70 -7.24 -6.86 8.75
C THR A 70 -8.67 -7.33 8.48
N THR A 71 -9.16 -7.19 7.26
CA THR A 71 -10.55 -7.53 6.89
C THR A 71 -10.63 -8.73 5.95
N ASN A 72 -11.76 -9.42 6.01
CA ASN A 72 -12.07 -10.54 5.12
C ASN A 72 -12.79 -10.13 3.82
N PHE A 73 -12.88 -8.84 3.52
CA PHE A 73 -13.35 -8.35 2.22
C PHE A 73 -12.25 -8.51 1.17
N ILE A 74 -12.59 -9.09 0.02
CA ILE A 74 -11.69 -9.18 -1.12
C ILE A 74 -11.87 -7.90 -1.94
N GLU A 75 -10.82 -7.10 -2.07
CA GLU A 75 -10.83 -5.88 -2.86
C GLU A 75 -11.07 -6.20 -4.35
N HIS A 76 -11.91 -5.38 -4.99
CA HIS A 76 -12.10 -5.50 -6.43
C HIS A 76 -10.82 -5.10 -7.18
N PRO A 77 -10.39 -5.83 -8.22
CA PRO A 77 -9.17 -5.50 -8.97
C PRO A 77 -9.13 -4.07 -9.53
N GLU A 78 -10.27 -3.53 -9.94
CA GLU A 78 -10.35 -2.14 -10.39
C GLU A 78 -10.06 -1.13 -9.26
N LEU A 79 -10.50 -1.42 -8.02
CA LEU A 79 -10.16 -0.57 -6.88
C LEU A 79 -8.65 -0.59 -6.61
N VAL A 80 -8.01 -1.76 -6.70
CA VAL A 80 -6.56 -1.90 -6.61
C VAL A 80 -5.86 -1.08 -7.70
N ALA A 81 -6.34 -1.16 -8.95
CA ALA A 81 -5.81 -0.38 -10.06
C ALA A 81 -5.95 1.15 -9.80
N GLN A 82 -7.11 1.61 -9.35
CA GLN A 82 -7.35 3.01 -9.00
C GLN A 82 -6.40 3.51 -7.90
N ARG A 83 -6.13 2.69 -6.88
CA ARG A 83 -5.16 3.01 -5.83
C ARG A 83 -3.75 3.18 -6.40
N LEU A 84 -3.32 2.26 -7.28
CA LEU A 84 -2.00 2.32 -7.92
C LEU A 84 -1.87 3.52 -8.88
N THR A 85 -2.86 3.76 -9.74
CA THR A 85 -2.81 4.87 -10.69
C THR A 85 -2.83 6.23 -9.99
N ARG A 86 -3.52 6.34 -8.86
CA ARG A 86 -3.51 7.52 -7.99
C ARG A 86 -2.10 7.84 -7.49
N TYR A 87 -1.38 6.85 -6.92
CA TYR A 87 0.01 7.04 -6.53
C TYR A 87 0.93 7.32 -7.72
N ALA A 88 0.73 6.62 -8.85
CA ALA A 88 1.50 6.84 -10.07
C ALA A 88 1.40 8.28 -10.59
N ALA A 89 0.23 8.90 -10.44
CA ALA A 89 -0.01 10.27 -10.87
C ALA A 89 0.82 11.29 -10.06
N VAL A 90 1.08 11.01 -8.78
CA VAL A 90 1.79 11.95 -7.88
C VAL A 90 3.28 11.68 -7.78
N VAL A 91 3.73 10.41 -7.81
CA VAL A 91 5.15 10.07 -7.67
C VAL A 91 5.80 9.51 -8.94
N GLY A 92 5.05 9.34 -10.00
CA GLY A 92 5.51 8.75 -11.26
C GLY A 92 5.36 7.22 -11.29
N ARG A 93 4.94 6.72 -12.43
CA ARG A 93 4.59 5.30 -12.65
C ARG A 93 5.74 4.30 -12.44
N ASN A 94 6.98 4.75 -12.54
CA ASN A 94 8.17 3.92 -12.33
C ASN A 94 8.55 3.76 -10.86
N ASN A 95 7.92 4.53 -9.96
CA ASN A 95 8.29 4.64 -8.57
C ASN A 95 7.29 3.97 -7.62
N ILE A 96 6.42 3.11 -8.13
CA ILE A 96 5.42 2.38 -7.33
C ILE A 96 5.46 0.88 -7.57
N ILE A 97 5.15 0.14 -6.51
CA ILE A 97 4.93 -1.32 -6.53
C ILE A 97 3.68 -1.60 -5.69
N ALA A 98 2.81 -2.49 -6.13
CA ALA A 98 1.66 -2.92 -5.33
C ALA A 98 2.12 -3.67 -4.06
N GLY A 99 1.53 -3.36 -2.91
CA GLY A 99 1.74 -4.05 -1.65
C GLY A 99 0.44 -4.30 -0.90
N SER A 100 0.49 -5.06 0.18
CA SER A 100 -0.55 -5.08 1.20
C SER A 100 -0.21 -4.10 2.31
N ASP A 101 -1.20 -3.66 3.08
CA ASP A 101 -0.97 -2.77 4.22
C ASP A 101 0.07 -3.37 5.17
N CYS A 102 -0.16 -4.59 5.61
CA CYS A 102 0.77 -5.37 6.43
C CYS A 102 0.75 -6.84 5.99
N GLY A 103 1.29 -7.73 6.83
CA GLY A 103 1.09 -9.17 6.67
C GLY A 103 -0.30 -9.61 7.15
N PHE A 104 -0.76 -10.78 6.69
CA PHE A 104 -2.08 -11.34 7.03
C PHE A 104 -2.07 -12.20 8.30
N ALA A 105 -0.92 -12.31 8.96
CA ALA A 105 -0.77 -13.04 10.22
C ALA A 105 0.01 -12.15 11.21
N THR A 106 -0.69 -11.22 11.83
CA THR A 106 -0.10 -10.20 12.72
C THR A 106 0.44 -10.80 14.01
N LEU A 107 -0.25 -11.80 14.57
CA LEU A 107 0.12 -12.48 15.80
C LEU A 107 0.16 -13.98 15.57
N ALA A 108 1.12 -14.65 16.20
CA ALA A 108 1.17 -16.11 16.21
C ALA A 108 -0.14 -16.68 16.76
N ASP A 109 -0.63 -17.74 16.12
CA ASP A 109 -1.87 -18.43 16.48
C ASP A 109 -3.17 -17.61 16.41
N VAL A 110 -3.14 -16.40 15.86
CA VAL A 110 -4.32 -15.57 15.61
C VAL A 110 -4.54 -15.41 14.11
N LEU A 111 -5.57 -16.05 13.58
CA LEU A 111 -6.01 -15.89 12.19
C LEU A 111 -7.06 -14.77 12.12
N THR A 112 -6.63 -13.58 11.73
CA THR A 112 -7.54 -12.45 11.47
C THR A 112 -8.20 -12.59 10.11
N VAL A 113 -7.43 -13.00 9.11
CA VAL A 113 -7.91 -13.22 7.75
C VAL A 113 -7.74 -14.68 7.36
N ASP A 114 -8.82 -15.30 6.89
CA ASP A 114 -8.77 -16.71 6.41
C ASP A 114 -7.73 -16.85 5.29
N PRO A 115 -6.91 -17.91 5.30
CA PRO A 115 -5.90 -18.14 4.26
C PRO A 115 -6.45 -18.18 2.84
N LYS A 116 -7.67 -18.70 2.63
CA LYS A 116 -8.30 -18.72 1.31
C LYS A 116 -8.66 -17.30 0.84
N ILE A 117 -9.12 -16.45 1.77
CA ILE A 117 -9.40 -15.04 1.50
C ILE A 117 -8.09 -14.30 1.23
N THR A 118 -7.03 -14.58 1.99
CA THR A 118 -5.69 -14.01 1.74
C THR A 118 -5.23 -14.28 0.31
N TRP A 119 -5.33 -15.53 -0.16
CA TRP A 119 -4.96 -15.86 -1.54
C TRP A 119 -5.85 -15.19 -2.59
N ALA A 120 -7.14 -15.05 -2.32
CA ALA A 120 -8.06 -14.33 -3.20
C ALA A 120 -7.74 -12.83 -3.25
N LYS A 121 -7.38 -12.20 -2.12
CA LYS A 121 -6.89 -10.82 -2.06
C LYS A 121 -5.61 -10.64 -2.88
N LEU A 122 -4.64 -11.54 -2.74
CA LEU A 122 -3.39 -11.50 -3.53
C LEU A 122 -3.65 -11.69 -5.02
N ALA A 123 -4.61 -12.53 -5.41
CA ALA A 123 -5.04 -12.66 -6.80
C ALA A 123 -5.68 -11.36 -7.33
N ALA A 124 -6.53 -10.72 -6.53
CA ALA A 124 -7.11 -9.41 -6.85
C ALA A 124 -6.03 -8.32 -6.99
N MET A 125 -4.99 -8.34 -6.15
CA MET A 125 -3.86 -7.44 -6.25
C MET A 125 -3.08 -7.64 -7.56
N ALA A 126 -2.80 -8.88 -7.92
CA ALA A 126 -2.09 -9.20 -9.18
C ALA A 126 -2.88 -8.72 -10.40
N GLU A 127 -4.20 -8.97 -10.43
CA GLU A 127 -5.05 -8.50 -11.52
C GLU A 127 -5.17 -6.97 -11.53
N GLY A 128 -5.33 -6.33 -10.38
CA GLY A 128 -5.37 -4.88 -10.29
C GLY A 128 -4.06 -4.21 -10.73
N ALA A 129 -2.92 -4.80 -10.39
CA ALA A 129 -1.62 -4.33 -10.86
C ALA A 129 -1.49 -4.48 -12.39
N ARG A 130 -2.04 -5.57 -12.97
CA ARG A 130 -2.09 -5.75 -14.42
C ARG A 130 -2.96 -4.68 -15.10
N LEU A 131 -4.13 -4.36 -14.53
CA LEU A 131 -5.01 -3.30 -15.03
C LEU A 131 -4.33 -1.92 -14.97
N ALA A 132 -3.71 -1.59 -13.83
CA ALA A 132 -2.95 -0.35 -13.67
C ALA A 132 -1.78 -0.26 -14.67
N SER A 133 -1.05 -1.34 -14.87
CA SER A 133 0.04 -1.40 -15.85
C SER A 133 -0.46 -1.15 -17.27
N LYS A 134 -1.58 -1.73 -17.64
CA LYS A 134 -2.19 -1.50 -18.95
C LYS A 134 -2.57 -0.03 -19.14
N GLU A 135 -3.14 0.60 -18.12
CA GLU A 135 -3.52 2.02 -18.13
C GLU A 135 -2.28 2.92 -18.25
N LEU A 136 -1.26 2.68 -17.43
CA LEU A 136 -0.09 3.54 -17.30
C LEU A 136 0.91 3.42 -18.43
N TRP A 137 1.00 2.26 -19.09
CA TRP A 137 1.96 2.01 -20.18
C TRP A 137 1.32 1.73 -21.52
N GLY A 138 0.01 1.54 -21.60
CA GLY A 138 -0.70 1.23 -22.85
C GLY A 138 -0.38 -0.15 -23.44
N VAL A 139 0.23 -1.06 -22.67
CA VAL A 139 0.62 -2.41 -23.09
C VAL A 139 -0.18 -3.45 -22.33
N ALA A 140 -0.50 -4.57 -23.00
CA ALA A 140 -1.00 -5.75 -22.32
C ALA A 140 0.13 -6.30 -21.43
N ALA A 141 -0.13 -6.39 -20.13
CA ALA A 141 0.77 -7.05 -19.20
C ALA A 141 0.65 -8.57 -19.33
#